data_90a5c3f57981a87e77d571b04ae30627
#
_entry.id   90a5c3f57981a87e77d571b04ae30627
#
_cell.length_a   1.000
_cell.length_b   1.000
_cell.length_c   1.000
_cell.angle_alpha   90.00
_cell.angle_beta   90.00
_cell.angle_gamma   90.00
#
_symmetry.space_group_name_H-M   'P 1'
#
loop_
_entity.id
_entity.type
_entity.pdbx_description
1 polymer ?
#
loop_
_entity_poly.entity_id
_entity_poly.type
_entity_poly.pdbx_seq_one_letter_code
_entity_poly.pdbx_strand_id
1 'polypeptide(L)'
;MGNWAQLYADLTAQLQAGQTLGFWDNAFVGFYQSFVAAGRWRLYLSGLLTTLEATVLALLLGVALGVIVAVIRTAHDQQRAGHKNVILGVFNAICKIYTTIIRGTPMMVQLLIMSLVIFASSRNYTMIGILALGINSGAYVSEIVRSGLMSVDPGQMEAGRSLGMNYFTTMRFIVIPQAIKNILPALGNEFITLLKDTSLITVIGGKEMTYAAKAVIAKTYQGLFPLFGIALMYLLLVLLFSKLLGVLERRLRQSDRR
;
A
#
# COMPACT_ATOMS: atom_id res chain seq x y z
N MET A 1 -31.36 -7.33 -19.98
CA MET A 1 -30.78 -5.95 -19.98
C MET A 1 -31.69 -4.88 -20.55
N GLY A 2 -32.80 -5.23 -21.26
CA GLY A 2 -33.63 -4.27 -21.95
C GLY A 2 -34.35 -3.23 -21.09
N ASN A 3 -34.92 -3.62 -19.95
CA ASN A 3 -35.84 -2.74 -19.19
C ASN A 3 -35.11 -1.56 -18.48
N TRP A 4 -33.93 -1.77 -17.92
CA TRP A 4 -33.18 -0.71 -17.20
C TRP A 4 -32.53 0.32 -18.13
N ALA A 5 -32.13 -0.09 -19.35
CA ALA A 5 -31.57 0.80 -20.34
C ALA A 5 -32.67 1.69 -20.94
N GLN A 6 -33.89 1.15 -21.17
CA GLN A 6 -35.04 1.92 -21.62
C GLN A 6 -35.48 2.93 -20.55
N LEU A 7 -35.63 2.50 -19.29
CA LEU A 7 -35.93 3.39 -18.17
C LEU A 7 -34.95 4.57 -18.08
N TYR A 8 -33.62 4.25 -18.18
CA TYR A 8 -32.60 5.30 -18.17
C TYR A 8 -32.77 6.28 -19.36
N ALA A 9 -33.04 5.78 -20.56
CA ALA A 9 -33.27 6.62 -21.75
C ALA A 9 -34.48 7.53 -21.56
N ASP A 10 -35.60 7.00 -21.05
CA ASP A 10 -36.84 7.75 -20.81
C ASP A 10 -36.63 8.85 -19.75
N LEU A 11 -35.99 8.53 -18.63
CA LEU A 11 -35.70 9.50 -17.56
C LEU A 11 -34.71 10.58 -18.03
N THR A 12 -33.70 10.22 -18.81
CA THR A 12 -32.78 11.22 -19.38
C THR A 12 -33.44 12.12 -20.42
N ALA A 13 -34.39 11.60 -21.21
CA ALA A 13 -35.20 12.41 -22.13
C ALA A 13 -36.07 13.40 -21.37
N GLN A 14 -36.68 13.01 -20.25
CA GLN A 14 -37.47 13.93 -19.40
C GLN A 14 -36.58 15.05 -18.80
N LEU A 15 -35.36 14.74 -18.36
CA LEU A 15 -34.40 15.76 -17.90
C LEU A 15 -34.01 16.74 -19.01
N GLN A 16 -33.80 16.25 -20.24
CA GLN A 16 -33.47 17.09 -21.39
C GLN A 16 -34.67 17.99 -21.81
N ALA A 17 -35.91 17.52 -21.59
CA ALA A 17 -37.12 18.29 -21.77
C ALA A 17 -37.39 19.33 -20.66
N GLY A 18 -36.47 19.47 -19.68
CA GLY A 18 -36.60 20.42 -18.58
C GLY A 18 -37.52 19.97 -17.44
N GLN A 19 -37.90 18.69 -17.40
CA GLN A 19 -38.73 18.15 -16.32
C GLN A 19 -37.87 17.84 -15.09
N THR A 20 -38.40 18.10 -13.91
CA THR A 20 -37.76 17.72 -12.66
C THR A 20 -38.08 16.27 -12.29
N LEU A 21 -37.06 15.43 -12.12
CA LEU A 21 -37.25 14.06 -11.67
C LEU A 21 -37.40 13.97 -10.14
N GLY A 22 -38.12 12.95 -9.70
CA GLY A 22 -38.15 12.59 -8.28
C GLY A 22 -36.75 12.17 -7.74
N PHE A 23 -36.63 12.15 -6.42
CA PHE A 23 -35.36 11.79 -5.77
C PHE A 23 -34.82 10.43 -6.22
N TRP A 24 -35.67 9.40 -6.27
CA TRP A 24 -35.30 8.04 -6.65
C TRP A 24 -34.92 7.91 -8.12
N ASP A 25 -35.61 8.63 -9.00
CA ASP A 25 -35.31 8.64 -10.43
C ASP A 25 -33.96 9.33 -10.69
N ASN A 26 -33.71 10.46 -10.04
CA ASN A 26 -32.40 11.12 -10.08
C ASN A 26 -31.27 10.22 -9.55
N ALA A 27 -31.50 9.50 -8.46
CA ALA A 27 -30.53 8.56 -7.90
C ALA A 27 -30.27 7.40 -8.87
N PHE A 28 -31.32 6.84 -9.48
CA PHE A 28 -31.19 5.80 -10.50
C PHE A 28 -30.39 6.27 -11.72
N VAL A 29 -30.74 7.45 -12.26
CA VAL A 29 -30.02 8.05 -13.41
C VAL A 29 -28.57 8.26 -13.07
N GLY A 30 -28.25 8.82 -11.90
CA GLY A 30 -26.89 9.07 -11.45
C GLY A 30 -26.09 7.77 -11.27
N PHE A 31 -26.69 6.74 -10.68
CA PHE A 31 -26.07 5.41 -10.54
C PHE A 31 -25.82 4.75 -11.90
N TYR A 32 -26.87 4.67 -12.73
CA TYR A 32 -26.77 4.04 -14.05
C TYR A 32 -25.73 4.73 -14.93
N GLN A 33 -25.76 6.06 -14.95
CA GLN A 33 -24.81 6.88 -15.68
C GLN A 33 -23.36 6.67 -15.17
N SER A 34 -23.16 6.51 -13.88
CA SER A 34 -21.82 6.38 -13.30
C SER A 34 -21.19 5.02 -13.53
N PHE A 35 -21.97 3.94 -13.52
CA PHE A 35 -21.43 2.58 -13.53
C PHE A 35 -21.80 1.76 -14.77
N VAL A 36 -22.99 1.91 -15.31
CA VAL A 36 -23.51 1.02 -16.36
C VAL A 36 -23.39 1.64 -17.76
N ALA A 37 -23.79 2.90 -17.92
CA ALA A 37 -23.78 3.58 -19.19
C ALA A 37 -22.39 3.55 -19.86
N ALA A 38 -22.37 3.28 -21.16
CA ALA A 38 -21.16 3.18 -21.97
C ALA A 38 -20.12 2.16 -21.41
N GLY A 39 -20.54 1.17 -20.64
CA GLY A 39 -19.67 0.14 -20.10
C GLY A 39 -18.65 0.67 -19.06
N ARG A 40 -18.97 1.74 -18.34
CA ARG A 40 -18.07 2.42 -17.39
C ARG A 40 -17.58 1.53 -16.27
N TRP A 41 -18.31 0.48 -15.89
CA TRP A 41 -17.86 -0.52 -14.92
C TRP A 41 -16.48 -1.12 -15.27
N ARG A 42 -16.13 -1.19 -16.58
CA ARG A 42 -14.82 -1.67 -17.05
C ARG A 42 -13.68 -0.77 -16.60
N LEU A 43 -13.91 0.55 -16.51
CA LEU A 43 -12.90 1.50 -16.02
C LEU A 43 -12.61 1.25 -14.54
N TYR A 44 -13.63 1.00 -13.74
CA TYR A 44 -13.46 0.68 -12.32
C TYR A 44 -12.75 -0.66 -12.13
N LEU A 45 -13.10 -1.67 -12.92
CA LEU A 45 -12.43 -2.98 -12.86
C LEU A 45 -10.95 -2.87 -13.27
N SER A 46 -10.65 -2.15 -14.35
CA SER A 46 -9.27 -1.88 -14.75
C SER A 46 -8.51 -1.10 -13.67
N GLY A 47 -9.14 -0.07 -13.10
CA GLY A 47 -8.56 0.70 -11.99
C GLY A 47 -8.30 -0.16 -10.76
N LEU A 48 -9.23 -1.06 -10.41
CA LEU A 48 -9.08 -2.02 -9.31
C LEU A 48 -7.87 -2.95 -9.51
N LEU A 49 -7.73 -3.51 -10.72
CA LEU A 49 -6.59 -4.37 -11.04
C LEU A 49 -5.26 -3.60 -10.93
N THR A 50 -5.20 -2.37 -11.46
CA THR A 50 -4.01 -1.52 -11.33
C THR A 50 -3.72 -1.15 -9.87
N THR A 51 -4.74 -0.89 -9.05
CA THR A 51 -4.60 -0.65 -7.60
C THR A 51 -3.95 -1.85 -6.91
N LEU A 52 -4.44 -3.06 -7.17
CA LEU A 52 -3.88 -4.29 -6.59
C LEU A 52 -2.45 -4.56 -7.09
N GLU A 53 -2.20 -4.42 -8.38
CA GLU A 53 -0.87 -4.56 -8.97
C GLU A 53 0.11 -3.56 -8.35
N ALA A 54 -0.26 -2.29 -8.28
CA ALA A 54 0.57 -1.23 -7.70
C ALA A 54 0.88 -1.51 -6.22
N THR A 55 -0.11 -1.97 -5.45
CA THR A 55 0.06 -2.32 -4.04
C THR A 55 1.08 -3.45 -3.87
N VAL A 56 0.94 -4.54 -4.65
CA VAL A 56 1.85 -5.69 -4.56
C VAL A 56 3.27 -5.30 -4.96
N LEU A 57 3.44 -4.61 -6.09
CA LEU A 57 4.76 -4.22 -6.58
C LEU A 57 5.45 -3.21 -5.65
N ALA A 58 4.70 -2.23 -5.12
CA ALA A 58 5.22 -1.28 -4.14
C ALA A 58 5.64 -1.98 -2.83
N LEU A 59 4.84 -2.94 -2.33
CA LEU A 59 5.21 -3.70 -1.15
C LEU A 59 6.45 -4.55 -1.38
N LEU A 60 6.56 -5.25 -2.51
CA LEU A 60 7.74 -6.07 -2.82
C LEU A 60 9.01 -5.21 -2.88
N LEU A 61 8.97 -4.05 -3.53
CA LEU A 61 10.07 -3.10 -3.54
C LEU A 61 10.37 -2.58 -2.13
N GLY A 62 9.31 -2.24 -1.36
CA GLY A 62 9.42 -1.78 0.03
C GLY A 62 10.06 -2.83 0.94
N VAL A 63 9.68 -4.10 0.80
CA VAL A 63 10.27 -5.21 1.57
C VAL A 63 11.74 -5.38 1.20
N ALA A 64 12.09 -5.38 -0.09
CA ALA A 64 13.47 -5.51 -0.53
C ALA A 64 14.37 -4.39 0.05
N LEU A 65 13.96 -3.13 -0.11
CA LEU A 65 14.69 -1.98 0.41
C LEU A 65 14.71 -1.96 1.94
N GLY A 66 13.56 -2.22 2.58
CA GLY A 66 13.41 -2.18 4.03
C GLY A 66 14.26 -3.24 4.74
N VAL A 67 14.33 -4.45 4.20
CA VAL A 67 15.20 -5.51 4.75
C VAL A 67 16.67 -5.12 4.65
N ILE A 68 17.12 -4.59 3.50
CA ILE A 68 18.51 -4.13 3.33
C ILE A 68 18.84 -3.06 4.37
N VAL A 69 17.98 -2.05 4.51
CA VAL A 69 18.17 -0.96 5.48
C VAL A 69 18.15 -1.48 6.91
N ALA A 70 17.23 -2.39 7.26
CA ALA A 70 17.14 -2.98 8.60
C ALA A 70 18.40 -3.79 8.94
N VAL A 71 18.90 -4.60 8.00
CA VAL A 71 20.12 -5.41 8.20
C VAL A 71 21.33 -4.51 8.45
N ILE A 72 21.53 -3.46 7.64
CA ILE A 72 22.64 -2.51 7.82
C ILE A 72 22.56 -1.84 9.18
N ARG A 73 21.39 -1.34 9.58
CA ARG A 73 21.20 -0.64 10.86
C ARG A 73 21.36 -1.57 12.05
N THR A 74 20.79 -2.78 12.00
CA THR A 74 20.93 -3.78 13.07
C THR A 74 22.39 -4.25 13.21
N ALA A 75 23.09 -4.51 12.09
CA ALA A 75 24.49 -4.88 12.11
C ALA A 75 25.38 -3.77 12.71
N HIS A 76 25.07 -2.49 12.44
CA HIS A 76 25.78 -1.37 13.05
C HIS A 76 25.51 -1.28 14.54
N ASP A 77 24.25 -1.42 14.99
CA ASP A 77 23.85 -1.29 16.38
C ASP A 77 24.43 -2.42 17.27
N GLN A 78 24.72 -3.58 16.68
CA GLN A 78 25.29 -4.74 17.36
C GLN A 78 26.85 -4.75 17.44
N GLN A 79 27.54 -3.73 16.92
CA GLN A 79 28.99 -3.64 17.01
C GLN A 79 29.44 -3.45 18.47
N ARG A 80 30.52 -4.13 18.83
CA ARG A 80 31.15 -3.98 20.17
C ARG A 80 31.72 -2.56 20.33
N ALA A 81 31.57 -2.01 21.54
CA ALA A 81 32.23 -0.77 21.90
C ALA A 81 33.76 -0.91 21.71
N GLY A 82 34.35 0.02 20.93
CA GLY A 82 35.79 0.01 20.62
C GLY A 82 36.20 -0.64 19.29
N HIS A 83 35.32 -1.39 18.61
CA HIS A 83 35.59 -2.00 17.31
C HIS A 83 34.52 -1.61 16.28
N LYS A 84 34.35 -0.29 16.05
CA LYS A 84 33.39 0.20 15.10
C LYS A 84 33.95 0.21 13.68
N ASN A 85 33.30 -0.49 12.77
CA ASN A 85 33.64 -0.47 11.36
C ASN A 85 33.17 0.86 10.75
N VAL A 86 34.09 1.69 10.25
CA VAL A 86 33.82 3.01 9.68
C VAL A 86 32.92 2.90 8.44
N ILE A 87 33.15 1.91 7.59
CA ILE A 87 32.36 1.68 6.36
C ILE A 87 30.91 1.40 6.72
N LEU A 88 30.67 0.51 7.69
CA LEU A 88 29.32 0.22 8.16
C LEU A 88 28.67 1.45 8.83
N GLY A 89 29.47 2.29 9.49
CA GLY A 89 29.01 3.58 10.03
C GLY A 89 28.51 4.54 8.97
N VAL A 90 29.20 4.64 7.82
CA VAL A 90 28.78 5.47 6.68
C VAL A 90 27.45 4.94 6.09
N PHE A 91 27.35 3.62 5.84
CA PHE A 91 26.12 3.02 5.34
C PHE A 91 24.95 3.23 6.32
N ASN A 92 25.16 3.07 7.62
CA ASN A 92 24.15 3.35 8.62
C ASN A 92 23.72 4.82 8.62
N ALA A 93 24.64 5.77 8.44
CA ALA A 93 24.31 7.19 8.33
C ALA A 93 23.41 7.46 7.11
N ILE A 94 23.74 6.89 5.94
CA ILE A 94 22.92 6.98 4.74
C ILE A 94 21.52 6.39 4.98
N CYS A 95 21.43 5.22 5.60
CA CYS A 95 20.16 4.59 5.97
C CYS A 95 19.32 5.46 6.90
N LYS A 96 19.96 6.09 7.92
CA LYS A 96 19.28 7.03 8.83
C LYS A 96 18.75 8.26 8.08
N ILE A 97 19.55 8.87 7.21
CA ILE A 97 19.13 10.01 6.39
C ILE A 97 17.92 9.61 5.53
N TYR A 98 18.01 8.48 4.83
CA TYR A 98 16.92 7.95 4.02
C TYR A 98 15.62 7.81 4.85
N THR A 99 15.66 7.06 5.94
CA THR A 99 14.47 6.82 6.78
C THR A 99 13.92 8.12 7.38
N THR A 100 14.79 9.04 7.78
CA THR A 100 14.39 10.34 8.36
C THR A 100 13.70 11.22 7.32
N ILE A 101 14.26 11.35 6.12
CA ILE A 101 13.69 12.20 5.06
C ILE A 101 12.35 11.60 4.59
N ILE A 102 12.34 10.31 4.27
CA ILE A 102 11.15 9.65 3.70
C ILE A 102 9.99 9.64 4.69
N ARG A 103 10.23 9.33 5.96
CA ARG A 103 9.17 9.34 6.99
C ARG A 103 8.82 10.72 7.52
N GLY A 104 9.70 11.70 7.33
CA GLY A 104 9.51 13.08 7.76
C GLY A 104 8.85 13.99 6.72
N THR A 105 8.60 13.49 5.50
CA THR A 105 7.97 14.27 4.43
C THR A 105 6.66 13.63 3.95
N PRO A 106 5.66 14.45 3.51
CA PRO A 106 4.39 13.91 3.04
C PRO A 106 4.55 13.07 1.77
N MET A 107 3.90 11.90 1.72
CA MET A 107 3.93 10.99 0.56
C MET A 107 3.53 11.70 -0.75
N MET A 108 2.51 12.54 -0.71
CA MET A 108 2.06 13.30 -1.88
C MET A 108 3.18 14.19 -2.47
N VAL A 109 3.98 14.84 -1.60
CA VAL A 109 5.12 15.68 -2.04
C VAL A 109 6.21 14.83 -2.68
N GLN A 110 6.53 13.66 -2.09
CA GLN A 110 7.49 12.71 -2.67
C GLN A 110 7.05 12.26 -4.06
N LEU A 111 5.76 11.98 -4.24
CA LEU A 111 5.17 11.57 -5.50
C LEU A 111 5.27 12.65 -6.58
N LEU A 112 5.03 13.92 -6.22
CA LEU A 112 5.19 15.05 -7.11
C LEU A 112 6.66 15.27 -7.49
N ILE A 113 7.60 15.16 -6.55
CA ILE A 113 9.05 15.26 -6.83
C ILE A 113 9.47 14.14 -7.80
N MET A 114 9.06 12.90 -7.53
CA MET A 114 9.35 11.76 -8.42
C MET A 114 8.84 11.99 -9.83
N SER A 115 7.60 12.48 -9.97
CA SER A 115 6.97 12.66 -11.29
C SER A 115 7.45 13.91 -12.03
N LEU A 116 7.55 15.04 -11.35
CA LEU A 116 7.80 16.33 -12.01
C LEU A 116 9.28 16.70 -12.11
N VAL A 117 10.14 16.10 -11.26
CA VAL A 117 11.57 16.42 -11.20
C VAL A 117 12.42 15.24 -11.66
N ILE A 118 12.29 14.07 -11.00
CA ILE A 118 13.19 12.93 -11.25
C ILE A 118 12.84 12.23 -12.58
N PHE A 119 11.56 11.97 -12.80
CA PHE A 119 11.04 11.28 -13.99
C PHE A 119 10.22 12.21 -14.90
N ALA A 120 10.58 13.50 -14.99
CA ALA A 120 9.84 14.50 -15.76
C ALA A 120 9.62 14.15 -17.24
N SER A 121 10.51 13.37 -17.84
CA SER A 121 10.42 12.90 -19.22
C SER A 121 9.56 11.63 -19.39
N SER A 122 9.21 10.95 -18.30
CA SER A 122 8.42 9.71 -18.35
C SER A 122 6.92 10.01 -18.35
N ARG A 123 6.18 9.25 -19.16
CA ARG A 123 4.70 9.31 -19.17
C ARG A 123 4.05 8.10 -18.51
N ASN A 124 4.84 7.20 -17.95
CA ASN A 124 4.32 6.04 -17.20
C ASN A 124 4.10 6.42 -15.73
N TYR A 125 3.08 7.23 -15.48
CA TYR A 125 2.76 7.75 -14.15
C TYR A 125 2.42 6.66 -13.13
N THR A 126 1.83 5.54 -13.57
CA THR A 126 1.54 4.40 -12.69
C THR A 126 2.84 3.78 -12.17
N MET A 127 3.84 3.55 -13.04
CA MET A 127 5.14 3.03 -12.61
C MET A 127 5.87 4.00 -11.69
N ILE A 128 5.84 5.31 -11.98
CA ILE A 128 6.42 6.33 -11.09
C ILE A 128 5.77 6.27 -9.71
N GLY A 129 4.44 6.11 -9.67
CA GLY A 129 3.70 5.93 -8.43
C GLY A 129 4.12 4.69 -7.64
N ILE A 130 4.26 3.55 -8.32
CA ILE A 130 4.74 2.29 -7.73
C ILE A 130 6.14 2.46 -7.12
N LEU A 131 7.06 3.10 -7.84
CA LEU A 131 8.41 3.38 -7.36
C LEU A 131 8.40 4.31 -6.15
N ALA A 132 7.64 5.38 -6.19
CA ALA A 132 7.53 6.34 -5.08
C ALA A 132 6.95 5.67 -3.82
N LEU A 133 5.84 4.92 -3.97
CA LEU A 133 5.22 4.18 -2.87
C LEU A 133 6.16 3.09 -2.32
N GLY A 134 6.86 2.37 -3.19
CA GLY A 134 7.81 1.33 -2.78
C GLY A 134 9.01 1.89 -2.02
N ILE A 135 9.56 3.04 -2.46
CA ILE A 135 10.64 3.74 -1.74
C ILE A 135 10.12 4.25 -0.38
N ASN A 136 8.91 4.80 -0.34
CA ASN A 136 8.29 5.24 0.91
C ASN A 136 8.08 4.05 1.86
N SER A 137 7.44 3.00 1.40
CA SER A 137 7.21 1.77 2.17
C SER A 137 8.50 1.14 2.68
N GLY A 138 9.60 1.19 1.91
CA GLY A 138 10.91 0.67 2.34
C GLY A 138 11.41 1.29 3.64
N ALA A 139 11.14 2.57 3.87
CA ALA A 139 11.49 3.23 5.12
C ALA A 139 10.64 2.71 6.30
N TYR A 140 9.34 2.48 6.10
CA TYR A 140 8.46 1.89 7.13
C TYR A 140 8.78 0.42 7.38
N VAL A 141 8.95 -0.37 6.33
CA VAL A 141 9.33 -1.79 6.42
C VAL A 141 10.66 -1.95 7.15
N SER A 142 11.63 -1.05 6.96
CA SER A 142 12.90 -1.12 7.70
C SER A 142 12.71 -1.04 9.22
N GLU A 143 11.78 -0.21 9.67
CA GLU A 143 11.46 -0.13 11.10
C GLU A 143 10.61 -1.33 11.56
N ILE A 144 9.71 -1.84 10.72
CA ILE A 144 8.94 -3.06 11.01
C ILE A 144 9.89 -4.23 11.23
N VAL A 145 10.84 -4.44 10.32
CA VAL A 145 11.83 -5.54 10.44
C VAL A 145 12.73 -5.34 11.66
N ARG A 146 13.24 -4.13 11.90
CA ARG A 146 14.07 -3.82 13.05
C ARG A 146 13.31 -4.05 14.37
N SER A 147 12.08 -3.56 14.45
CA SER A 147 11.20 -3.73 15.62
C SER A 147 10.90 -5.21 15.88
N GLY A 148 10.61 -5.97 14.82
CA GLY A 148 10.38 -7.41 14.93
C GLY A 148 11.60 -8.20 15.38
N LEU A 149 12.81 -7.83 14.93
CA LEU A 149 14.06 -8.44 15.45
C LEU A 149 14.29 -8.09 16.92
N MET A 150 14.02 -6.84 17.31
CA MET A 150 14.19 -6.39 18.71
C MET A 150 13.13 -6.92 19.67
N SER A 151 12.02 -7.41 19.18
CA SER A 151 10.95 -8.00 20.01
C SER A 151 11.26 -9.42 20.50
N VAL A 152 12.29 -10.06 19.94
CA VAL A 152 12.75 -11.37 20.41
C VAL A 152 13.56 -11.18 21.69
N ASP A 153 13.26 -11.99 22.70
CA ASP A 153 13.96 -11.94 23.99
C ASP A 153 15.49 -12.10 23.80
N PRO A 154 16.31 -11.17 24.31
CA PRO A 154 17.79 -11.28 24.25
C PRO A 154 18.34 -12.59 24.81
N GLY A 155 17.66 -13.19 25.77
CA GLY A 155 18.01 -14.50 26.34
C GLY A 155 18.01 -15.63 25.30
N GLN A 156 17.27 -15.50 24.19
CA GLN A 156 17.33 -16.49 23.09
C GLN A 156 18.68 -16.49 22.39
N MET A 157 19.30 -15.32 22.25
CA MET A 157 20.68 -15.20 21.72
C MET A 157 21.72 -15.76 22.70
N GLU A 158 21.54 -15.51 23.99
CA GLU A 158 22.42 -16.00 25.03
C GLU A 158 22.33 -17.52 25.17
N ALA A 159 21.14 -18.08 25.17
CA ALA A 159 20.91 -19.53 25.21
C ALA A 159 21.55 -20.23 23.99
N GLY A 160 21.36 -19.70 22.78
CA GLY A 160 22.00 -20.25 21.59
C GLY A 160 23.54 -20.28 21.72
N ARG A 161 24.13 -19.19 22.24
CA ARG A 161 25.58 -19.10 22.47
C ARG A 161 26.09 -20.07 23.55
N SER A 162 25.30 -20.27 24.60
CA SER A 162 25.60 -21.23 25.66
C SER A 162 25.63 -22.67 25.16
N LEU A 163 24.83 -22.96 24.12
CA LEU A 163 24.83 -24.23 23.37
C LEU A 163 25.97 -24.35 22.33
N GLY A 164 26.88 -23.37 22.28
CA GLY A 164 28.01 -23.37 21.35
C GLY A 164 27.67 -22.89 19.94
N MET A 165 26.46 -22.38 19.71
CA MET A 165 26.08 -21.82 18.42
C MET A 165 26.76 -20.46 18.17
N ASN A 166 27.29 -20.27 16.95
CA ASN A 166 27.77 -18.95 16.54
C ASN A 166 26.61 -17.97 16.28
N TYR A 167 26.93 -16.69 16.18
CA TYR A 167 25.93 -15.62 15.94
C TYR A 167 25.01 -15.89 14.75
N PHE A 168 25.57 -16.27 13.59
CA PHE A 168 24.77 -16.50 12.38
C PHE A 168 23.83 -17.70 12.52
N THR A 169 24.31 -18.76 13.17
CA THR A 169 23.49 -19.97 13.42
C THR A 169 22.35 -19.65 14.37
N THR A 170 22.62 -18.91 15.46
CA THR A 170 21.60 -18.48 16.42
C THR A 170 20.57 -17.55 15.76
N MET A 171 21.04 -16.56 14.98
CA MET A 171 20.14 -15.68 14.22
C MET A 171 19.24 -16.47 13.29
N ARG A 172 19.81 -17.35 12.48
CA ARG A 172 19.06 -18.09 11.43
C ARG A 172 18.02 -19.06 12.00
N PHE A 173 18.37 -19.79 13.05
CA PHE A 173 17.55 -20.91 13.55
C PHE A 173 16.71 -20.57 14.77
N ILE A 174 17.04 -19.51 15.51
CA ILE A 174 16.33 -19.13 16.73
C ILE A 174 15.68 -17.75 16.60
N VAL A 175 16.44 -16.69 16.31
CA VAL A 175 15.94 -15.31 16.37
C VAL A 175 15.06 -14.98 15.17
N ILE A 176 15.52 -15.19 13.94
CA ILE A 176 14.78 -14.84 12.73
C ILE A 176 13.41 -15.54 12.64
N PRO A 177 13.26 -16.85 12.90
CA PRO A 177 11.95 -17.51 12.88
C PRO A 177 10.96 -16.92 13.88
N GLN A 178 11.42 -16.50 15.06
CA GLN A 178 10.59 -15.82 16.06
C GLN A 178 10.23 -14.40 15.61
N ALA A 179 11.21 -13.64 15.12
CA ALA A 179 10.99 -12.28 14.61
C ALA A 179 9.97 -12.22 13.46
N ILE A 180 10.02 -13.20 12.54
CA ILE A 180 9.09 -13.28 11.41
C ILE A 180 7.62 -13.33 11.87
N LYS A 181 7.32 -13.98 12.98
CA LYS A 181 5.95 -14.04 13.52
C LYS A 181 5.41 -12.67 13.90
N ASN A 182 6.28 -11.75 14.34
CA ASN A 182 5.92 -10.36 14.67
C ASN A 182 5.98 -9.45 13.44
N ILE A 183 6.89 -9.73 12.49
CA ILE A 183 7.06 -8.95 11.26
C ILE A 183 5.88 -9.16 10.30
N LEU A 184 5.42 -10.40 10.09
CA LEU A 184 4.38 -10.71 9.11
C LEU A 184 3.06 -9.96 9.32
N PRO A 185 2.50 -9.87 10.54
CA PRO A 185 1.29 -9.07 10.79
C PRO A 185 1.50 -7.58 10.48
N ALA A 186 2.66 -7.03 10.84
CA ALA A 186 2.98 -5.63 10.58
C ALA A 186 3.13 -5.35 9.07
N LEU A 187 3.74 -6.27 8.30
CA LEU A 187 3.78 -6.19 6.83
C LEU A 187 2.39 -6.30 6.21
N GLY A 188 1.49 -7.12 6.79
CA GLY A 188 0.09 -7.18 6.35
C GLY A 188 -0.63 -5.85 6.55
N ASN A 189 -0.40 -5.15 7.64
CA ASN A 189 -0.92 -3.81 7.87
C ASN A 189 -0.31 -2.78 6.91
N GLU A 190 0.97 -2.88 6.60
CA GLU A 190 1.64 -2.05 5.60
C GLU A 190 1.02 -2.25 4.20
N PHE A 191 0.71 -3.51 3.82
CA PHE A 191 -0.02 -3.80 2.58
C PHE A 191 -1.37 -3.08 2.52
N ILE A 192 -2.16 -3.11 3.61
CA ILE A 192 -3.46 -2.43 3.68
C ILE A 192 -3.30 -0.91 3.61
N THR A 193 -2.23 -0.36 4.17
CA THR A 193 -1.89 1.07 4.08
C THR A 193 -1.56 1.44 2.64
N LEU A 194 -0.64 0.71 2.00
CA LEU A 194 -0.26 0.92 0.60
C LEU A 194 -1.46 0.83 -0.34
N LEU A 195 -2.37 -0.12 -0.11
CA LEU A 195 -3.59 -0.27 -0.91
C LEU A 195 -4.42 1.01 -0.94
N LYS A 196 -4.52 1.73 0.16
CA LYS A 196 -5.21 3.03 0.22
C LYS A 196 -4.36 4.15 -0.39
N ASP A 197 -3.06 4.13 -0.17
CA ASP A 197 -2.13 5.15 -0.63
C ASP A 197 -1.92 5.12 -2.15
N THR A 198 -2.25 4.01 -2.84
CA THR A 198 -2.29 3.98 -4.30
C THR A 198 -3.22 5.04 -4.89
N SER A 199 -4.26 5.47 -4.17
CA SER A 199 -5.16 6.55 -4.58
C SER A 199 -4.43 7.87 -4.88
N LEU A 200 -3.27 8.10 -4.24
CA LEU A 200 -2.42 9.27 -4.47
C LEU A 200 -1.79 9.26 -5.87
N ILE A 201 -1.61 8.08 -6.49
CA ILE A 201 -1.04 7.96 -7.84
C ILE A 201 -1.86 8.73 -8.88
N THR A 202 -3.16 8.87 -8.65
CA THR A 202 -4.05 9.70 -9.48
C THR A 202 -3.63 11.18 -9.55
N VAL A 203 -2.96 11.71 -8.53
CA VAL A 203 -2.52 13.12 -8.48
C VAL A 203 -1.53 13.42 -9.59
N ILE A 204 -0.70 12.45 -9.94
CA ILE A 204 0.28 12.56 -11.04
C ILE A 204 -0.24 12.00 -12.37
N GLY A 205 -1.50 11.55 -12.43
CA GLY A 205 -2.14 11.02 -13.65
C GLY A 205 -2.06 9.50 -13.82
N GLY A 206 -1.65 8.74 -12.79
CA GLY A 206 -1.64 7.27 -12.83
C GLY A 206 -3.05 6.69 -12.83
N LYS A 207 -3.23 5.60 -13.60
CA LYS A 207 -4.56 5.03 -13.92
C LYS A 207 -4.97 3.94 -12.95
N GLU A 208 -5.24 4.32 -11.71
CA GLU A 208 -5.76 3.42 -10.68
C GLU A 208 -7.28 3.68 -10.43
N MET A 209 -7.85 3.12 -9.37
CA MET A 209 -9.29 3.14 -9.12
C MET A 209 -9.86 4.57 -8.94
N THR A 210 -9.13 5.48 -8.28
CA THR A 210 -9.55 6.89 -8.11
C THR A 210 -9.51 7.65 -9.43
N TYR A 211 -8.54 7.33 -10.30
CA TYR A 211 -8.50 7.87 -11.66
C TYR A 211 -9.75 7.47 -12.46
N ALA A 212 -10.21 6.21 -12.32
CA ALA A 212 -11.42 5.74 -12.98
C ALA A 212 -12.64 6.60 -12.58
N ALA A 213 -12.81 6.87 -11.28
CA ALA A 213 -13.88 7.74 -10.80
C ALA A 213 -13.75 9.16 -11.36
N LYS A 214 -12.56 9.76 -11.33
CA LYS A 214 -12.32 11.11 -11.90
C LYS A 214 -12.63 11.16 -13.40
N ALA A 215 -12.27 10.12 -14.15
CA ALA A 215 -12.58 10.04 -15.58
C ALA A 215 -14.09 9.95 -15.85
N VAL A 216 -14.86 9.31 -14.97
CA VAL A 216 -16.33 9.29 -15.04
C VAL A 216 -16.89 10.66 -14.67
N ILE A 217 -16.42 11.28 -13.59
CA ILE A 217 -16.85 12.62 -13.16
C ILE A 217 -16.63 13.66 -14.28
N ALA A 218 -15.48 13.63 -14.94
CA ALA A 218 -15.17 14.54 -16.04
C ALA A 218 -16.13 14.43 -17.23
N LYS A 219 -16.80 13.27 -17.40
CA LYS A 219 -17.78 13.03 -18.48
C LYS A 219 -19.23 13.27 -18.05
N THR A 220 -19.53 13.11 -16.77
CA THR A 220 -20.90 13.12 -16.26
C THR A 220 -21.22 14.35 -15.44
N TYR A 221 -20.19 15.07 -14.99
CA TYR A 221 -20.28 16.19 -14.04
C TYR A 221 -20.95 15.79 -12.71
N GLN A 222 -21.05 14.48 -12.42
CA GLN A 222 -21.61 13.95 -11.19
C GLN A 222 -20.50 13.33 -10.32
N GLY A 223 -20.31 13.87 -9.12
CA GLY A 223 -19.28 13.39 -8.18
C GLY A 223 -19.77 12.31 -7.22
N LEU A 224 -21.06 12.38 -6.82
CA LEU A 224 -21.58 11.57 -5.73
C LEU A 224 -21.37 10.07 -5.96
N PHE A 225 -21.99 9.50 -7.00
CA PHE A 225 -21.96 8.06 -7.24
C PHE A 225 -20.55 7.52 -7.55
N PRO A 226 -19.73 8.15 -8.42
CA PRO A 226 -18.36 7.69 -8.64
C PRO A 226 -17.51 7.67 -7.38
N LEU A 227 -17.55 8.73 -6.54
CA LEU A 227 -16.72 8.80 -5.33
C LEU A 227 -17.20 7.85 -4.24
N PHE A 228 -18.52 7.78 -3.98
CA PHE A 228 -19.05 6.79 -3.03
C PHE A 228 -18.80 5.35 -3.50
N GLY A 229 -18.88 5.10 -4.82
CA GLY A 229 -18.60 3.80 -5.41
C GLY A 229 -17.17 3.35 -5.14
N ILE A 230 -16.16 4.19 -5.42
CA ILE A 230 -14.77 3.83 -5.11
C ILE A 230 -14.52 3.75 -3.60
N ALA A 231 -15.12 4.61 -2.79
CA ALA A 231 -15.01 4.53 -1.33
C ALA A 231 -15.51 3.18 -0.81
N LEU A 232 -16.65 2.69 -1.34
CA LEU A 232 -17.17 1.37 -1.03
C LEU A 232 -16.24 0.26 -1.51
N MET A 233 -15.69 0.37 -2.73
CA MET A 233 -14.74 -0.62 -3.27
C MET A 233 -13.48 -0.70 -2.40
N TYR A 234 -12.88 0.44 -2.02
CA TYR A 234 -11.74 0.46 -1.09
C TYR A 234 -12.11 -0.14 0.27
N LEU A 235 -13.27 0.21 0.82
CA LEU A 235 -13.73 -0.36 2.10
C LEU A 235 -13.85 -1.88 2.03
N LEU A 236 -14.45 -2.42 0.96
CA LEU A 236 -14.60 -3.88 0.79
C LEU A 236 -13.25 -4.58 0.68
N LEU A 237 -12.29 -3.99 -0.07
CA LEU A 237 -10.92 -4.51 -0.14
C LEU A 237 -10.23 -4.49 1.22
N VAL A 238 -10.29 -3.36 1.95
CA VAL A 238 -9.69 -3.24 3.28
C VAL A 238 -10.29 -4.27 4.24
N LEU A 239 -11.62 -4.43 4.27
CA LEU A 239 -12.28 -5.43 5.10
C LEU A 239 -11.86 -6.86 4.74
N LEU A 240 -11.76 -7.16 3.43
CA LEU A 240 -11.31 -8.46 2.94
C LEU A 240 -9.89 -8.77 3.44
N PHE A 241 -8.94 -7.86 3.18
CA PHE A 241 -7.54 -8.06 3.56
C PHE A 241 -7.32 -8.03 5.07
N SER A 242 -8.06 -7.19 5.82
CA SER A 242 -8.03 -7.20 7.29
C SER A 242 -8.53 -8.52 7.87
N LYS A 243 -9.57 -9.12 7.28
CA LYS A 243 -10.06 -10.45 7.69
C LYS A 243 -9.02 -11.54 7.41
N LEU A 244 -8.38 -11.51 6.23
CA LEU A 244 -7.31 -12.45 5.87
C LEU A 244 -6.12 -12.31 6.83
N LEU A 245 -5.72 -11.07 7.13
CA LEU A 245 -4.64 -10.78 8.08
C LEU A 245 -4.98 -11.30 9.49
N GLY A 246 -6.20 -11.08 9.98
CA GLY A 246 -6.64 -11.59 11.28
C GLY A 246 -6.68 -13.13 11.37
N VAL A 247 -6.87 -13.84 10.25
CA VAL A 247 -6.71 -15.30 10.19
C VAL A 247 -5.24 -15.70 10.29
N LEU A 248 -4.35 -14.98 9.58
CA LEU A 248 -2.90 -15.20 9.63
C LEU A 248 -2.37 -15.00 11.06
N GLU A 249 -2.72 -13.89 11.70
CA GLU A 249 -2.32 -13.59 13.08
C GLU A 249 -2.74 -14.70 14.07
N ARG A 250 -3.98 -15.18 13.96
CA ARG A 250 -4.46 -16.27 14.80
C ARG A 250 -3.65 -17.55 14.62
N ARG A 251 -3.29 -17.91 13.40
CA ARG A 251 -2.44 -19.09 13.12
C ARG A 251 -1.03 -18.94 13.68
N LEU A 252 -0.42 -17.75 13.56
CA LEU A 252 0.92 -17.48 14.10
C LEU A 252 0.94 -17.58 15.63
N ARG A 253 -0.06 -17.02 16.33
CA ARG A 253 -0.18 -17.11 17.79
C ARG A 253 -0.41 -18.53 18.30
N GLN A 254 -1.10 -19.39 17.55
CA GLN A 254 -1.32 -20.77 17.94
C GLN A 254 -0.02 -21.59 17.91
N SER A 255 0.93 -21.22 17.08
CA SER A 255 2.23 -21.89 16.98
C SER A 255 3.15 -21.60 18.20
N ASP A 256 2.85 -20.56 19.00
CA ASP A 256 3.61 -20.22 20.21
C ASP A 256 3.13 -20.96 21.48
N ARG A 257 1.96 -21.58 21.40
CA ARG A 257 1.35 -22.34 22.51
C ARG A 257 1.66 -23.85 22.46
N ARG A 258 2.39 -24.28 21.47
CA ARG A 258 2.92 -25.67 21.33
C ARG A 258 4.42 -25.71 21.54
#